data_6a5cc16b6e7549c2a9acb7d489fb404d
#
_entry.id   6a5cc16b6e7549c2a9acb7d489fb404d
#
_cell.length_a   1.000
_cell.length_b   1.000
_cell.length_c   1.000
_cell.angle_alpha   90.00
_cell.angle_beta   90.00
_cell.angle_gamma   90.00
#
_symmetry.space_group_name_H-M   'P 1'
#
loop_
_entity.id
_entity.type
_entity.pdbx_description
1 polymer ?
#
loop_
_entity_poly.entity_id
_entity_poly.type
_entity_poly.pdbx_seq_one_letter_code
_entity_poly.pdbx_strand_id
1 'polypeptide(L)'
;MNRQGQECAYTGKKYTEVCAVAKEIASSLKKAGAADSDLLAVDYFLWDEILPLAEKDVPTTDAISISQEPVSVRDSRSLHDEIKGKLVDIGKLLGFDSRSEVRIATGAVVDAVWEAKIGNMGKAIYVFEVQSKGSIDSLILNLKKAQSNAAVQAVVAVADEEQLAKIIQESAGVIDEKSLRTWDSEDVLAVYDALVRAHESINKLALVPEGF
;
A
#
# COMPACT_ATOMS: atom_id res chain seq x y z
N MET A 1 4.69 25.28 -3.48
CA MET A 1 3.61 26.16 -4.00
C MET A 1 2.52 25.25 -4.51
N ASN A 2 1.27 25.43 -4.05
CA ASN A 2 0.14 24.75 -4.66
C ASN A 2 -0.17 25.37 -6.04
N ARG A 3 -0.97 24.69 -6.85
CA ARG A 3 -1.33 25.16 -8.22
C ARG A 3 -2.03 26.51 -8.31
N GLN A 4 -2.32 27.17 -7.17
CA GLN A 4 -2.95 28.49 -7.07
C GLN A 4 -2.03 29.56 -6.53
N GLY A 5 -0.71 29.29 -6.39
CA GLY A 5 0.25 30.29 -5.92
C GLY A 5 0.09 30.66 -4.44
N GLN A 6 -0.80 30.01 -3.68
CA GLN A 6 -0.85 30.17 -2.24
C GLN A 6 0.31 29.39 -1.62
N GLU A 7 1.21 30.12 -0.95
CA GLU A 7 2.20 29.48 -0.10
C GLU A 7 1.49 28.57 0.89
N CYS A 8 1.89 27.30 0.95
CA CYS A 8 1.50 26.42 2.04
C CYS A 8 2.12 26.99 3.31
N ALA A 9 1.37 27.91 3.96
CA ALA A 9 1.84 28.66 5.11
C ALA A 9 1.83 27.78 6.38
N TYR A 10 2.63 26.73 6.39
CA TYR A 10 3.17 26.19 7.62
C TYR A 10 4.25 27.16 8.11
N THR A 11 3.82 28.26 8.73
CA THR A 11 4.73 29.12 9.46
C THR A 11 5.33 28.30 10.60
N GLY A 12 6.58 28.56 10.97
CA GLY A 12 7.27 27.86 12.07
C GLY A 12 6.42 27.85 13.37
N LYS A 13 5.57 28.84 13.57
CA LYS A 13 4.61 28.90 14.69
C LYS A 13 3.54 27.79 14.63
N LYS A 14 2.92 27.56 13.48
CA LYS A 14 1.95 26.45 13.30
C LYS A 14 2.60 25.09 13.44
N TYR A 15 3.82 24.91 12.94
CA TYR A 15 4.58 23.69 13.14
C TYR A 15 4.83 23.42 14.63
N THR A 16 5.21 24.44 15.40
CA THR A 16 5.44 24.31 16.85
C THR A 16 4.15 23.94 17.61
N GLU A 17 3.01 24.48 17.20
CA GLU A 17 1.70 24.15 17.78
C GLU A 17 1.32 22.69 17.50
N VAL A 18 1.49 22.21 16.26
CA VAL A 18 1.23 20.80 15.90
C VAL A 18 2.15 19.85 16.68
N CYS A 19 3.44 20.18 16.80
CA CYS A 19 4.38 19.38 17.59
C CYS A 19 4.02 19.34 19.08
N ALA A 20 3.48 20.44 19.63
CA ALA A 20 3.03 20.47 21.02
C ALA A 20 1.86 19.52 21.25
N VAL A 21 0.85 19.56 20.38
CA VAL A 21 -0.31 18.66 20.43
C VAL A 21 0.12 17.19 20.29
N ALA A 22 0.99 16.87 19.35
CA ALA A 22 1.50 15.51 19.15
C ALA A 22 2.23 14.97 20.40
N LYS A 23 3.01 15.82 21.09
CA LYS A 23 3.68 15.47 22.36
C LYS A 23 2.69 15.21 23.49
N GLU A 24 1.61 15.98 23.56
CA GLU A 24 0.55 15.80 24.55
C GLU A 24 -0.20 14.49 24.34
N ILE A 25 -0.51 14.15 23.09
CA ILE A 25 -1.11 12.86 22.72
C ILE A 25 -0.17 11.69 23.11
N ALA A 26 1.12 11.75 22.76
CA ALA A 26 2.10 10.73 23.14
C ALA A 26 2.18 10.54 24.67
N SER A 27 2.16 11.65 25.41
CA SER A 27 2.16 11.59 26.88
C SER A 27 0.89 10.94 27.44
N SER A 28 -0.26 11.21 26.83
CA SER A 28 -1.56 10.64 27.25
C SER A 28 -1.61 9.13 26.96
N LEU A 29 -1.11 8.70 25.80
CA LEU A 29 -1.02 7.30 25.43
C LEU A 29 -0.08 6.52 26.37
N LYS A 30 1.07 7.10 26.77
CA LYS A 30 1.96 6.49 27.78
C LYS A 30 1.28 6.32 29.12
N LYS A 31 0.50 7.31 29.57
CA LYS A 31 -0.28 7.22 30.82
C LYS A 31 -1.37 6.15 30.74
N ALA A 32 -1.92 5.90 29.55
CA ALA A 32 -2.93 4.88 29.30
C ALA A 32 -2.34 3.46 29.14
N GLY A 33 -1.01 3.30 29.25
CA GLY A 33 -0.34 2.00 29.22
C GLY A 33 0.36 1.62 27.92
N ALA A 34 0.37 2.52 26.91
CA ALA A 34 1.11 2.34 25.67
C ALA A 34 2.57 2.78 25.88
N ALA A 35 3.41 1.91 26.39
CA ALA A 35 4.78 2.23 26.86
C ALA A 35 5.69 2.80 25.75
N ASP A 36 5.53 2.35 24.52
CA ASP A 36 6.38 2.72 23.36
C ASP A 36 5.80 3.87 22.51
N SER A 37 4.90 4.69 23.08
CA SER A 37 4.31 5.82 22.37
C SER A 37 5.30 6.97 22.23
N ASP A 38 5.97 7.04 21.09
CA ASP A 38 6.74 8.18 20.63
C ASP A 38 5.95 9.02 19.61
N LEU A 39 6.57 10.06 19.05
CA LEU A 39 5.91 10.92 18.05
C LEU A 39 5.55 10.19 16.76
N LEU A 40 6.30 9.15 16.40
CA LEU A 40 6.03 8.32 15.24
C LEU A 40 4.81 7.42 15.46
N ALA A 41 4.66 6.85 16.67
CA ALA A 41 3.49 6.10 17.07
C ALA A 41 2.21 6.96 17.09
N VAL A 42 2.32 8.23 17.47
CA VAL A 42 1.21 9.19 17.42
C VAL A 42 0.83 9.53 15.99
N ASP A 43 1.80 9.74 15.12
CA ASP A 43 1.56 10.00 13.69
C ASP A 43 0.81 8.81 13.07
N TYR A 44 1.28 7.60 13.32
CA TYR A 44 0.63 6.37 12.85
C TYR A 44 -0.80 6.22 13.37
N PHE A 45 -1.02 6.47 14.68
CA PHE A 45 -2.35 6.41 15.30
C PHE A 45 -3.33 7.42 14.70
N LEU A 46 -2.88 8.64 14.41
CA LEU A 46 -3.70 9.67 13.79
C LEU A 46 -4.12 9.28 12.37
N TRP A 47 -3.22 8.69 11.58
CA TRP A 47 -3.49 8.29 10.20
C TRP A 47 -4.35 7.02 10.10
N ASP A 48 -4.05 5.99 10.89
CA ASP A 48 -4.70 4.69 10.76
C ASP A 48 -6.02 4.58 11.53
N GLU A 49 -6.09 5.22 12.71
CA GLU A 49 -7.24 5.04 13.60
C GLU A 49 -8.18 6.24 13.62
N ILE A 50 -7.65 7.46 13.64
CA ILE A 50 -8.46 8.67 13.85
C ILE A 50 -9.00 9.21 12.53
N LEU A 51 -8.19 9.28 11.47
CA LEU A 51 -8.64 9.84 10.20
C LEU A 51 -9.84 9.08 9.59
N PRO A 52 -9.87 7.74 9.57
CA PRO A 52 -11.02 6.99 9.10
C PRO A 52 -12.29 7.17 9.93
N LEU A 53 -12.15 7.50 11.23
CA LEU A 53 -13.29 7.79 12.10
C LEU A 53 -13.82 9.21 11.86
N ALA A 54 -12.94 10.18 11.64
CA ALA A 54 -13.32 11.56 11.34
C ALA A 54 -14.06 11.68 9.99
N GLU A 55 -13.78 10.82 9.02
CA GLU A 55 -14.48 10.77 7.74
C GLU A 55 -15.91 10.18 7.86
N LYS A 56 -16.20 9.41 8.91
CA LYS A 56 -17.52 8.81 9.15
C LYS A 56 -18.51 9.72 9.89
N ASP A 57 -18.01 10.72 10.61
CA ASP A 57 -18.83 11.59 11.49
C ASP A 57 -19.14 12.98 10.89
N VAL A 58 -18.96 13.19 9.58
CA VAL A 58 -19.39 14.42 8.92
C VAL A 58 -20.88 14.33 8.61
N PRO A 59 -21.75 15.07 9.32
CA PRO A 59 -23.16 15.13 8.96
C PRO A 59 -23.30 15.79 7.58
N THR A 60 -23.99 15.14 6.69
CA THR A 60 -24.39 15.67 5.39
C THR A 60 -25.30 16.88 5.61
N THR A 61 -24.77 18.08 5.59
CA THR A 61 -25.55 19.31 5.48
C THR A 61 -25.50 19.77 4.04
N ASP A 62 -26.69 19.88 3.47
CA ASP A 62 -26.96 20.27 2.09
C ASP A 62 -26.24 21.54 1.63
N ALA A 63 -25.77 21.45 0.39
CA ALA A 63 -25.57 22.52 -0.58
C ALA A 63 -24.65 23.69 -0.16
N ILE A 64 -23.37 23.59 -0.54
CA ILE A 64 -22.64 24.71 -1.18
C ILE A 64 -21.57 24.14 -2.11
N SER A 65 -21.76 24.47 -3.40
CA SER A 65 -20.75 24.66 -4.46
C SER A 65 -19.58 23.70 -4.56
N ILE A 66 -19.75 22.69 -5.40
CA ILE A 66 -18.80 22.19 -6.40
C ILE A 66 -17.45 22.94 -6.43
N SER A 67 -16.50 22.53 -5.60
CA SER A 67 -15.11 22.55 -5.99
C SER A 67 -14.83 21.15 -6.57
N GLN A 68 -14.79 21.07 -7.88
CA GLN A 68 -14.31 19.90 -8.60
C GLN A 68 -12.91 19.58 -8.09
N GLU A 69 -12.76 18.55 -7.23
CA GLU A 69 -11.48 17.85 -7.15
C GLU A 69 -11.16 17.39 -8.57
N PRO A 70 -9.91 17.55 -9.02
CA PRO A 70 -9.57 17.14 -10.38
C PRO A 70 -9.87 15.64 -10.51
N VAL A 71 -10.67 15.31 -11.52
CA VAL A 71 -11.11 13.96 -11.90
C VAL A 71 -9.95 12.93 -11.85
N SER A 72 -8.72 13.40 -12.08
CA SER A 72 -7.49 12.60 -12.05
C SER A 72 -7.07 12.00 -10.70
N VAL A 73 -7.59 12.50 -9.55
CA VAL A 73 -7.22 11.96 -8.22
C VAL A 73 -8.13 10.80 -7.82
N ARG A 74 -9.42 10.89 -8.15
CA ARG A 74 -10.36 9.79 -7.92
C ARG A 74 -10.05 8.59 -8.79
N ASP A 75 -9.74 8.81 -10.07
CA ASP A 75 -9.38 7.75 -11.01
C ASP A 75 -8.11 7.01 -10.57
N SER A 76 -7.11 7.69 -10.02
CA SER A 76 -5.86 7.04 -9.63
C SER A 76 -5.95 6.22 -8.35
N ARG A 77 -6.76 6.64 -7.36
CA ARG A 77 -7.02 5.79 -6.17
C ARG A 77 -7.83 4.56 -6.56
N SER A 78 -8.84 4.73 -7.39
CA SER A 78 -9.63 3.63 -7.94
C SER A 78 -8.76 2.62 -8.68
N LEU A 79 -7.83 3.08 -9.52
CA LEU A 79 -6.91 2.21 -10.25
C LEU A 79 -5.90 1.51 -9.32
N HIS A 80 -5.37 2.20 -8.32
CA HIS A 80 -4.48 1.61 -7.31
C HIS A 80 -5.19 0.47 -6.57
N ASP A 81 -6.40 0.71 -6.07
CA ASP A 81 -7.17 -0.29 -5.34
C ASP A 81 -7.61 -1.44 -6.24
N GLU A 82 -7.91 -1.17 -7.49
CA GLU A 82 -8.19 -2.20 -8.49
C GLU A 82 -6.98 -3.11 -8.71
N ILE A 83 -5.79 -2.55 -8.98
CA ILE A 83 -4.57 -3.32 -9.20
C ILE A 83 -4.22 -4.15 -7.95
N LYS A 84 -4.31 -3.54 -6.76
CA LYS A 84 -4.09 -4.22 -5.47
C LYS A 84 -5.03 -5.43 -5.31
N GLY A 85 -6.31 -5.25 -5.60
CA GLY A 85 -7.30 -6.33 -5.59
C GLY A 85 -6.96 -7.45 -6.58
N LYS A 86 -6.60 -7.09 -7.82
CA LYS A 86 -6.21 -8.06 -8.86
C LYS A 86 -4.96 -8.85 -8.47
N LEU A 87 -3.96 -8.21 -7.87
CA LEU A 87 -2.76 -8.90 -7.36
C LEU A 87 -3.11 -9.97 -6.32
N VAL A 88 -4.03 -9.66 -5.40
CA VAL A 88 -4.50 -10.65 -4.41
C VAL A 88 -5.21 -11.80 -5.10
N ASP A 89 -6.08 -11.53 -6.05
CA ASP A 89 -6.84 -12.57 -6.76
C ASP A 89 -5.94 -13.43 -7.66
N ILE A 90 -4.97 -12.82 -8.36
CA ILE A 90 -3.94 -13.56 -9.12
C ILE A 90 -3.21 -14.53 -8.19
N GLY A 91 -2.76 -14.05 -7.02
CA GLY A 91 -2.07 -14.92 -6.05
C GLY A 91 -2.93 -16.11 -5.62
N LYS A 92 -4.22 -15.89 -5.33
CA LYS A 92 -5.16 -16.97 -4.98
C LYS A 92 -5.35 -17.96 -6.14
N LEU A 93 -5.55 -17.46 -7.36
CA LEU A 93 -5.70 -18.30 -8.56
C LEU A 93 -4.45 -19.15 -8.83
N LEU A 94 -3.27 -18.67 -8.45
CA LEU A 94 -2.00 -19.40 -8.54
C LEU A 94 -1.73 -20.31 -7.34
N GLY A 95 -2.61 -20.36 -6.33
CA GLY A 95 -2.50 -21.22 -5.15
C GLY A 95 -1.66 -20.67 -4.01
N PHE A 96 -1.38 -19.36 -4.00
CA PHE A 96 -0.75 -18.69 -2.86
C PHE A 96 -1.80 -18.30 -1.80
N ASP A 97 -1.37 -18.26 -0.53
CA ASP A 97 -2.08 -17.50 0.51
C ASP A 97 -1.80 -16.02 0.25
N SER A 98 -2.76 -15.34 -0.37
CA SER A 98 -2.62 -13.98 -0.85
C SER A 98 -3.50 -13.01 -0.07
N ARG A 99 -2.91 -11.89 0.36
CA ARG A 99 -3.57 -10.88 1.22
C ARG A 99 -3.09 -9.47 0.86
N SER A 100 -3.97 -8.49 1.07
CA SER A 100 -3.63 -7.06 0.94
C SER A 100 -3.29 -6.44 2.30
N GLU A 101 -2.60 -5.29 2.27
CA GLU A 101 -2.30 -4.43 3.42
C GLU A 101 -1.63 -5.18 4.58
N VAL A 102 -0.60 -5.95 4.24
CA VAL A 102 0.09 -6.81 5.21
C VAL A 102 1.27 -6.09 5.83
N ARG A 103 1.33 -6.08 7.16
CA ARG A 103 2.54 -5.66 7.87
C ARG A 103 3.63 -6.72 7.73
N ILE A 104 4.62 -6.43 6.93
CA ILE A 104 5.73 -7.37 6.62
C ILE A 104 6.96 -7.14 7.50
N ALA A 105 7.13 -5.92 7.99
CA ALA A 105 8.21 -5.53 8.89
C ALA A 105 7.73 -4.37 9.79
N THR A 106 8.51 -4.02 10.82
CA THR A 106 8.21 -2.87 11.66
C THR A 106 8.17 -1.58 10.84
N GLY A 107 7.01 -0.91 10.83
CA GLY A 107 6.80 0.33 10.08
C GLY A 107 6.79 0.13 8.56
N ALA A 108 6.42 -1.07 8.07
CA ALA A 108 6.17 -1.32 6.65
C ALA A 108 4.89 -2.15 6.50
N VAL A 109 3.86 -1.52 5.96
CA VAL A 109 2.65 -2.15 5.44
C VAL A 109 2.76 -2.12 3.93
N VAL A 110 2.53 -3.26 3.28
CA VAL A 110 2.68 -3.43 1.83
C VAL A 110 1.34 -3.74 1.19
N ASP A 111 1.16 -3.35 -0.06
CA ASP A 111 -0.13 -3.41 -0.75
C ASP A 111 -0.62 -4.84 -0.95
N ALA A 112 0.25 -5.77 -1.35
CA ALA A 112 -0.12 -7.17 -1.45
C ALA A 112 1.05 -8.11 -1.13
N VAL A 113 0.72 -9.29 -0.66
CA VAL A 113 1.66 -10.36 -0.32
C VAL A 113 1.13 -11.68 -0.85
N TRP A 114 2.02 -12.46 -1.48
CA TRP A 114 1.77 -13.87 -1.79
C TRP A 114 2.68 -14.73 -0.92
N GLU A 115 2.10 -15.65 -0.20
CA GLU A 115 2.82 -16.56 0.69
C GLU A 115 2.62 -18.02 0.23
N ALA A 116 3.72 -18.74 0.06
CA ALA A 116 3.71 -20.18 -0.18
C ALA A 116 4.38 -20.90 0.98
N LYS A 117 3.76 -21.97 1.48
CA LYS A 117 4.38 -22.87 2.47
C LYS A 117 5.25 -23.89 1.75
N ILE A 118 6.50 -24.03 2.21
CA ILE A 118 7.46 -24.98 1.66
C ILE A 118 7.60 -26.16 2.65
N GLY A 119 6.68 -27.10 2.56
CA GLY A 119 6.65 -28.26 3.45
C GLY A 119 6.77 -27.85 4.93
N ASN A 120 7.68 -28.50 5.68
CA ASN A 120 8.02 -28.17 7.06
C ASN A 120 9.21 -27.19 7.18
N MET A 121 9.74 -26.70 6.06
CA MET A 121 10.98 -25.93 6.01
C MET A 121 10.78 -24.41 6.13
N GLY A 122 9.53 -23.93 6.09
CA GLY A 122 9.25 -22.50 6.20
C GLY A 122 8.28 -22.00 5.14
N LYS A 123 8.40 -20.71 4.82
CA LYS A 123 7.54 -20.03 3.85
C LYS A 123 8.38 -19.18 2.90
N ALA A 124 7.91 -19.06 1.68
CA ALA A 124 8.39 -18.09 0.71
C ALA A 124 7.35 -16.97 0.59
N ILE A 125 7.81 -15.73 0.65
CA ILE A 125 6.95 -14.54 0.57
C ILE A 125 7.39 -13.71 -0.64
N TYR A 126 6.41 -13.27 -1.42
CA TYR A 126 6.55 -12.29 -2.48
C TYR A 126 5.76 -11.06 -2.09
N VAL A 127 6.38 -9.89 -2.15
CA VAL A 127 5.82 -8.62 -1.69
C VAL A 127 5.58 -7.71 -2.87
N PHE A 128 4.43 -7.05 -2.91
CA PHE A 128 4.03 -6.15 -4.00
C PHE A 128 3.69 -4.78 -3.43
N GLU A 129 4.18 -3.74 -4.08
CA GLU A 129 3.85 -2.33 -3.85
C GLU A 129 3.39 -1.71 -5.16
N VAL A 130 2.24 -1.07 -5.14
CA VAL A 130 1.60 -0.45 -6.30
C VAL A 130 1.83 1.05 -6.28
N GLN A 131 2.41 1.58 -7.35
CA GLN A 131 2.62 3.02 -7.52
C GLN A 131 1.70 3.55 -8.59
N SER A 132 0.70 4.32 -8.19
CA SER A 132 -0.16 5.05 -9.13
C SER A 132 0.09 6.55 -9.07
N LYS A 133 0.30 7.09 -7.87
CA LYS A 133 0.70 8.48 -7.58
C LYS A 133 1.32 8.51 -6.18
N GLY A 134 2.20 9.47 -5.93
CA GLY A 134 2.82 9.65 -4.63
C GLY A 134 4.34 9.61 -4.69
N SER A 135 4.98 9.40 -3.54
CA SER A 135 6.43 9.39 -3.43
C SER A 135 6.98 8.01 -3.75
N ILE A 136 7.84 7.93 -4.75
CA ILE A 136 8.62 6.73 -5.09
C ILE A 136 9.53 6.34 -3.91
N ASP A 137 10.02 7.31 -3.15
CA ASP A 137 10.84 7.06 -1.96
C ASP A 137 10.12 6.21 -0.91
N SER A 138 8.81 6.45 -0.70
CA SER A 138 8.00 5.68 0.23
C SER A 138 7.88 4.23 -0.21
N LEU A 139 7.63 3.99 -1.50
CA LEU A 139 7.59 2.65 -2.10
C LEU A 139 8.93 1.94 -1.91
N ILE A 140 10.04 2.59 -2.27
CA ILE A 140 11.40 2.04 -2.14
C ILE A 140 11.69 1.69 -0.67
N LEU A 141 11.33 2.56 0.26
CA LEU A 141 11.52 2.33 1.69
C LEU A 141 10.73 1.10 2.19
N ASN A 142 9.47 0.94 1.78
CA ASN A 142 8.65 -0.21 2.14
C ASN A 142 9.22 -1.50 1.58
N LEU A 143 9.59 -1.52 0.30
CA LEU A 143 10.24 -2.67 -0.34
C LEU A 143 11.57 -3.01 0.32
N LYS A 144 12.37 -2.00 0.68
CA LYS A 144 13.65 -2.21 1.41
C LYS A 144 13.44 -2.82 2.78
N LYS A 145 12.45 -2.34 3.53
CA LYS A 145 12.09 -2.92 4.83
C LYS A 145 11.58 -4.36 4.68
N ALA A 146 10.75 -4.62 3.66
CA ALA A 146 10.26 -5.95 3.36
C ALA A 146 11.41 -6.92 3.04
N GLN A 147 12.38 -6.49 2.26
CA GLN A 147 13.57 -7.29 1.90
C GLN A 147 14.40 -7.73 3.13
N SER A 148 14.34 -7.01 4.24
CA SER A 148 15.02 -7.42 5.47
C SER A 148 14.43 -8.66 6.14
N ASN A 149 13.24 -9.10 5.75
CA ASN A 149 12.63 -10.34 6.21
C ASN A 149 13.19 -11.53 5.41
N ALA A 150 13.87 -12.44 6.09
CA ALA A 150 14.53 -13.58 5.46
C ALA A 150 13.59 -14.53 4.68
N ALA A 151 12.29 -14.50 4.96
CA ALA A 151 11.30 -15.28 4.20
C ALA A 151 10.91 -14.62 2.86
N VAL A 152 11.22 -13.32 2.67
CA VAL A 152 10.92 -12.60 1.42
C VAL A 152 11.92 -12.99 0.35
N GLN A 153 11.40 -13.56 -0.73
CA GLN A 153 12.19 -14.02 -1.88
C GLN A 153 12.32 -12.97 -2.96
N ALA A 154 11.30 -12.16 -3.15
CA ALA A 154 11.32 -11.03 -4.06
C ALA A 154 10.39 -9.93 -3.59
N VAL A 155 10.75 -8.70 -3.95
CA VAL A 155 9.94 -7.50 -3.82
C VAL A 155 9.62 -6.97 -5.21
N VAL A 156 8.35 -6.64 -5.44
CA VAL A 156 7.83 -6.30 -6.77
C VAL A 156 7.23 -4.90 -6.73
N ALA A 157 7.76 -4.01 -7.55
CA ALA A 157 7.15 -2.71 -7.80
C ALA A 157 6.18 -2.82 -8.98
N VAL A 158 4.95 -2.38 -8.79
CA VAL A 158 3.89 -2.39 -9.81
C VAL A 158 3.52 -0.95 -10.14
N ALA A 159 3.67 -0.55 -11.39
CA ALA A 159 3.38 0.81 -11.85
C ALA A 159 3.24 0.85 -13.37
N ASP A 160 2.96 2.02 -13.92
CA ASP A 160 3.12 2.27 -15.35
C ASP A 160 4.60 2.31 -15.77
N GLU A 161 4.87 2.16 -17.07
CA GLU A 161 6.22 2.09 -17.63
C GLU A 161 7.10 3.30 -17.23
N GLU A 162 6.53 4.51 -17.21
CA GLU A 162 7.26 5.73 -16.87
C GLU A 162 7.73 5.72 -15.40
N GLN A 163 6.84 5.31 -14.50
CA GLN A 163 7.16 5.22 -13.08
C GLN A 163 8.10 4.06 -12.78
N LEU A 164 7.95 2.92 -13.46
CA LEU A 164 8.88 1.80 -13.32
C LEU A 164 10.31 2.19 -13.68
N ALA A 165 10.50 2.96 -14.74
CA ALA A 165 11.84 3.47 -15.11
C ALA A 165 12.45 4.33 -14.00
N LYS A 166 11.66 5.20 -13.36
CA LYS A 166 12.09 6.03 -12.23
C LYS A 166 12.40 5.17 -11.00
N ILE A 167 11.54 4.19 -10.67
CA ILE A 167 11.73 3.29 -9.54
C ILE A 167 13.03 2.50 -9.70
N ILE A 168 13.33 1.98 -10.87
CA ILE A 168 14.58 1.26 -11.16
C ILE A 168 15.78 2.17 -10.91
N GLN A 169 15.73 3.41 -11.41
CA GLN A 169 16.81 4.38 -11.25
C GLN A 169 17.03 4.75 -9.77
N GLU A 170 15.96 5.04 -9.02
CA GLU A 170 16.04 5.52 -7.64
C GLU A 170 16.31 4.39 -6.65
N SER A 171 15.92 3.15 -6.97
CA SER A 171 16.21 1.97 -6.13
C SER A 171 17.65 1.46 -6.25
N ALA A 172 18.41 1.93 -7.23
CA ALA A 172 19.79 1.50 -7.47
C ALA A 172 20.67 1.74 -6.24
N GLY A 173 21.33 0.68 -5.77
CA GLY A 173 22.14 0.71 -4.55
C GLY A 173 21.37 0.75 -3.22
N VAL A 174 20.04 0.86 -3.26
CA VAL A 174 19.17 0.81 -2.07
C VAL A 174 18.56 -0.58 -1.88
N ILE A 175 17.95 -1.13 -2.92
CA ILE A 175 17.37 -2.48 -2.93
C ILE A 175 18.35 -3.43 -3.63
N ASP A 176 18.42 -4.67 -3.17
CA ASP A 176 19.20 -5.71 -3.88
C ASP A 176 18.53 -6.01 -5.23
N GLU A 177 19.26 -5.72 -6.31
CA GLU A 177 18.79 -5.89 -7.69
C GLU A 177 18.32 -7.33 -8.01
N LYS A 178 18.89 -8.33 -7.34
CA LYS A 178 18.50 -9.73 -7.53
C LYS A 178 17.12 -10.04 -7.00
N SER A 179 16.65 -9.31 -6.02
CA SER A 179 15.33 -9.51 -5.39
C SER A 179 14.27 -8.52 -5.88
N LEU A 180 14.67 -7.37 -6.45
CA LEU A 180 13.73 -6.42 -7.05
C LEU A 180 13.19 -6.96 -8.38
N ARG A 181 11.89 -6.89 -8.54
CA ARG A 181 11.19 -7.12 -9.81
C ARG A 181 10.27 -5.95 -10.09
N THR A 182 9.99 -5.74 -11.35
CA THR A 182 9.04 -4.74 -11.82
C THR A 182 7.93 -5.43 -12.60
N TRP A 183 6.72 -4.92 -12.48
CA TRP A 183 5.57 -5.43 -13.23
C TRP A 183 4.72 -4.27 -13.70
N ASP A 184 4.47 -4.19 -14.98
CA ASP A 184 3.62 -3.16 -15.54
C ASP A 184 2.16 -3.35 -15.10
N SER A 185 1.48 -2.28 -14.76
CA SER A 185 0.12 -2.30 -14.26
C SER A 185 -0.90 -2.80 -15.28
N GLU A 186 -0.70 -2.53 -16.58
CA GLU A 186 -1.55 -3.06 -17.65
C GLU A 186 -1.34 -4.56 -17.82
N ASP A 187 -0.10 -5.05 -17.68
CA ASP A 187 0.21 -6.47 -17.69
C ASP A 187 -0.44 -7.20 -16.51
N VAL A 188 -0.51 -6.60 -15.32
CA VAL A 188 -1.24 -7.19 -14.17
C VAL A 188 -2.71 -7.41 -14.52
N LEU A 189 -3.36 -6.41 -15.13
CA LEU A 189 -4.77 -6.53 -15.54
C LEU A 189 -4.94 -7.61 -16.61
N ALA A 190 -4.07 -7.65 -17.61
CA ALA A 190 -4.11 -8.63 -18.68
C ALA A 190 -3.90 -10.08 -18.17
N VAL A 191 -2.96 -10.27 -17.23
CA VAL A 191 -2.71 -11.56 -16.57
C VAL A 191 -3.90 -12.02 -15.75
N TYR A 192 -4.51 -11.10 -14.99
CA TYR A 192 -5.71 -11.41 -14.23
C TYR A 192 -6.84 -11.92 -15.14
N ASP A 193 -7.15 -11.21 -16.21
CA ASP A 193 -8.20 -11.58 -17.16
C ASP A 193 -7.93 -12.94 -17.84
N ALA A 194 -6.66 -13.22 -18.15
CA ALA A 194 -6.24 -14.50 -18.71
C ALA A 194 -6.44 -15.66 -17.73
N LEU A 195 -6.05 -15.47 -16.47
CA LEU A 195 -6.20 -16.48 -15.41
C LEU A 195 -7.67 -16.76 -15.09
N VAL A 196 -8.50 -15.72 -15.01
CA VAL A 196 -9.97 -15.88 -14.80
C VAL A 196 -10.56 -16.71 -15.92
N ARG A 197 -10.27 -16.38 -17.18
CA ARG A 197 -10.77 -17.15 -18.34
C ARG A 197 -10.30 -18.61 -18.31
N ALA A 198 -9.05 -18.85 -17.95
CA ALA A 198 -8.49 -20.20 -17.82
C ALA A 198 -9.21 -20.98 -16.70
N HIS A 199 -9.37 -20.34 -15.54
CA HIS A 199 -10.07 -20.91 -14.37
C HIS A 199 -11.53 -21.26 -14.68
N GLU A 200 -12.27 -20.34 -15.31
CA GLU A 200 -13.65 -20.59 -15.74
C GLU A 200 -13.74 -21.78 -16.72
N SER A 201 -12.77 -21.92 -17.63
CA SER A 201 -12.74 -23.02 -18.59
C SER A 201 -12.48 -24.37 -17.92
N ILE A 202 -11.60 -24.38 -16.90
CA ILE A 202 -11.30 -25.58 -16.11
C ILE A 202 -12.53 -25.97 -15.25
N ASN A 203 -13.17 -24.99 -14.64
CA ASN A 203 -14.36 -25.23 -13.79
C ASN A 203 -15.55 -25.86 -14.55
N LYS A 204 -15.67 -25.57 -15.86
CA LYS A 204 -16.66 -26.25 -16.73
C LYS A 204 -16.47 -27.77 -16.82
N LEU A 205 -15.27 -28.26 -16.51
CA LEU A 205 -14.99 -29.70 -16.48
C LEU A 205 -15.51 -30.39 -15.22
N ALA A 206 -15.97 -29.63 -14.23
CA ALA A 206 -16.48 -30.12 -12.93
C ALA A 206 -15.48 -31.08 -12.22
N LEU A 207 -14.19 -30.85 -12.39
CA LEU A 207 -13.13 -31.65 -11.77
C LEU A 207 -12.85 -31.27 -10.32
N VAL A 208 -13.21 -30.07 -9.92
CA VAL A 208 -13.07 -29.56 -8.56
C VAL A 208 -14.44 -29.57 -7.90
N PRO A 209 -14.62 -30.21 -6.74
CA PRO A 209 -15.90 -30.18 -5.99
C PRO A 209 -16.26 -28.73 -5.64
N GLU A 210 -17.54 -28.39 -5.70
CA GLU A 210 -18.04 -27.09 -5.23
C GLU A 210 -17.73 -26.93 -3.74
N GLY A 211 -16.97 -25.91 -3.37
CA GLY A 211 -16.62 -25.60 -1.98
C GLY A 211 -15.15 -25.77 -1.59
N PHE A 212 -14.28 -25.99 -2.55
CA PHE A 212 -12.82 -25.92 -2.36
C PHE A 212 -12.28 -24.56 -2.79
#